data_84316d0eb33fb146283ca074d074e556
#
_entry.id   84316d0eb33fb146283ca074d074e556
#
_cell.length_a   1.000
_cell.length_b   1.000
_cell.length_c   1.000
_cell.angle_alpha   90.00
_cell.angle_beta   90.00
_cell.angle_gamma   90.00
#
_symmetry.space_group_name_H-M   'P 1'
#
loop_
_entity.id
_entity.type
_entity.pdbx_description
1 polymer ?
#
loop_
_entity_poly.entity_id
_entity_poly.type
_entity_poly.pdbx_seq_one_letter_code
_entity_poly.pdbx_strand_id
1 'polypeptide(L)'
;MTNQVKIFDTTLRDGEQALPASLSAKEKLQIALALERLGVDIIEAGFPVSSPGDFRSVQMIAKEVKNSVVCGLSRALAGDIDACGQALSVAEQFRIHTFIATSEIHVGAKLRKSHDEVVDMAVAAVKHARKYTDDCLLYTSPSPRD
;
A
#
# COMPACT_ATOMS: atom_id res chain seq x y z
N MET A 1 -7.36 17.76 -21.81
CA MET A 1 -7.04 16.75 -20.77
C MET A 1 -8.17 15.77 -20.69
N THR A 2 -7.95 14.51 -20.93
CA THR A 2 -8.93 13.45 -20.70
C THR A 2 -8.97 13.16 -19.22
N ASN A 3 -10.13 13.32 -18.55
CA ASN A 3 -10.32 12.88 -17.18
C ASN A 3 -10.38 11.34 -17.16
N GLN A 4 -9.23 10.70 -16.94
CA GLN A 4 -9.17 9.25 -16.80
C GLN A 4 -9.38 8.88 -15.34
N VAL A 5 -10.41 8.08 -15.07
CA VAL A 5 -10.62 7.44 -13.77
C VAL A 5 -9.75 6.19 -13.70
N LYS A 6 -9.00 6.03 -12.61
CA LYS A 6 -8.22 4.81 -12.32
C LYS A 6 -8.90 4.04 -11.22
N ILE A 7 -9.03 2.74 -11.40
CA ILE A 7 -9.59 1.82 -10.41
C ILE A 7 -8.45 1.29 -9.54
N PHE A 8 -8.57 1.55 -8.24
CA PHE A 8 -7.65 1.06 -7.20
C PHE A 8 -8.36 -0.01 -6.37
N ASP A 9 -7.97 -1.26 -6.55
CA ASP A 9 -8.56 -2.40 -5.86
C ASP A 9 -7.77 -2.73 -4.58
N THR A 10 -8.47 -2.90 -3.47
CA THR A 10 -7.90 -3.22 -2.15
C THR A 10 -8.34 -4.58 -1.61
N THR A 11 -8.86 -5.45 -2.45
CA THR A 11 -9.37 -6.77 -2.05
C THR A 11 -8.31 -7.59 -1.29
N LEU A 12 -7.07 -7.60 -1.79
CA LEU A 12 -5.98 -8.39 -1.22
C LEU A 12 -5.30 -7.77 0.02
N ARG A 13 -5.66 -6.56 0.37
CA ARG A 13 -5.18 -5.91 1.60
C ARG A 13 -6.34 -5.69 2.58
N ASP A 14 -7.25 -4.76 2.26
CA ASP A 14 -8.37 -4.41 3.14
C ASP A 14 -9.44 -5.49 3.16
N GLY A 15 -9.79 -6.01 1.99
CA GLY A 15 -10.78 -7.09 1.86
C GLY A 15 -10.36 -8.36 2.57
N GLU A 16 -9.09 -8.73 2.56
CA GLU A 16 -8.58 -9.91 3.26
C GLU A 16 -8.75 -9.82 4.78
N GLN A 17 -8.72 -8.62 5.36
CA GLN A 17 -8.90 -8.41 6.80
C GLN A 17 -10.30 -8.81 7.29
N ALA A 18 -11.29 -8.84 6.39
CA ALA A 18 -12.65 -9.26 6.71
C ALA A 18 -12.83 -10.79 6.73
N LEU A 19 -11.84 -11.55 6.27
CA LEU A 19 -11.92 -13.01 6.18
C LEU A 19 -11.63 -13.67 7.54
N PRO A 20 -12.32 -14.76 7.88
CA PRO A 20 -12.05 -15.51 9.11
C PRO A 20 -10.72 -16.25 9.10
N ALA A 21 -10.11 -16.45 7.95
CA ALA A 21 -8.82 -17.10 7.76
C ALA A 21 -8.02 -16.39 6.66
N SER A 22 -6.69 -16.34 6.82
CA SER A 22 -5.79 -15.76 5.83
C SER A 22 -5.74 -16.62 4.56
N LEU A 23 -5.69 -15.94 3.41
CA LEU A 23 -5.46 -16.58 2.12
C LEU A 23 -4.00 -17.04 2.00
N SER A 24 -3.77 -18.16 1.33
CA SER A 24 -2.42 -18.58 0.95
C SER A 24 -1.84 -17.66 -0.14
N ALA A 25 -0.51 -17.63 -0.26
CA ALA A 25 0.16 -16.85 -1.29
C ALA A 25 -0.32 -17.21 -2.70
N LYS A 26 -0.61 -18.49 -2.96
CA LYS A 26 -1.15 -18.96 -4.23
C LYS A 26 -2.55 -18.46 -4.51
N GLU A 27 -3.43 -18.46 -3.51
CA GLU A 27 -4.79 -17.92 -3.63
C GLU A 27 -4.76 -16.41 -3.89
N LYS A 28 -3.91 -15.68 -3.15
CA LYS A 28 -3.71 -14.23 -3.37
C LYS A 28 -3.23 -13.95 -4.81
N LEU A 29 -2.30 -14.74 -5.32
CA LEU A 29 -1.83 -14.62 -6.70
C LEU A 29 -2.95 -14.87 -7.71
N GLN A 30 -3.78 -15.89 -7.51
CA GLN A 30 -4.91 -16.19 -8.40
C GLN A 30 -5.91 -15.03 -8.44
N ILE A 31 -6.20 -14.42 -7.28
CA ILE A 31 -7.07 -13.25 -7.20
C ILE A 31 -6.42 -12.05 -7.93
N ALA A 32 -5.13 -11.79 -7.70
CA ALA A 32 -4.42 -10.70 -8.37
C ALA A 32 -4.46 -10.83 -9.90
N LEU A 33 -4.23 -12.04 -10.42
CA LEU A 33 -4.31 -12.31 -11.85
C LEU A 33 -5.73 -12.19 -12.40
N ALA A 34 -6.75 -12.51 -11.62
CA ALA A 34 -8.14 -12.29 -11.99
C ALA A 34 -8.49 -10.80 -12.04
N LEU A 35 -8.03 -10.01 -11.09
CA LEU A 35 -8.19 -8.55 -11.07
C LEU A 35 -7.46 -7.89 -12.26
N GLU A 36 -6.27 -8.36 -12.60
CA GLU A 36 -5.53 -7.92 -13.79
C GLU A 36 -6.32 -8.20 -15.07
N ARG A 37 -6.89 -9.40 -15.23
CA ARG A 37 -7.74 -9.76 -16.38
C ARG A 37 -9.02 -8.93 -16.44
N LEU A 38 -9.55 -8.52 -15.29
CA LEU A 38 -10.71 -7.63 -15.19
C LEU A 38 -10.38 -6.19 -15.64
N GLY A 39 -9.11 -5.84 -15.74
CA GLY A 39 -8.65 -4.52 -16.18
C GLY A 39 -8.53 -3.49 -15.05
N VAL A 40 -8.35 -3.94 -13.81
CA VAL A 40 -8.06 -3.05 -12.68
C VAL A 40 -6.71 -2.35 -12.90
N ASP A 41 -6.66 -1.04 -12.69
CA ASP A 41 -5.45 -0.24 -12.93
C ASP A 41 -4.38 -0.48 -11.86
N ILE A 42 -4.79 -0.51 -10.59
CA ILE A 42 -3.87 -0.67 -9.46
C ILE A 42 -4.42 -1.73 -8.49
N ILE A 43 -3.59 -2.68 -8.09
CA ILE A 43 -3.91 -3.76 -7.16
C ILE A 43 -3.09 -3.59 -5.89
N GLU A 44 -3.72 -3.28 -4.75
CA GLU A 44 -3.04 -3.28 -3.46
C GLU A 44 -2.91 -4.72 -2.95
N ALA A 45 -1.69 -5.25 -3.07
CA ALA A 45 -1.41 -6.67 -2.89
C ALA A 45 -1.26 -7.10 -1.42
N GLY A 46 -0.98 -6.15 -0.52
CA GLY A 46 -0.82 -6.45 0.90
C GLY A 46 0.01 -5.43 1.66
N PHE A 47 0.47 -5.86 2.85
CA PHE A 47 1.25 -5.06 3.78
C PHE A 47 2.58 -5.77 4.09
N PRO A 48 3.64 -5.54 3.30
CA PRO A 48 4.87 -6.34 3.33
C PRO A 48 5.57 -6.44 4.68
N VAL A 49 5.51 -5.39 5.51
CA VAL A 49 6.17 -5.40 6.83
C VAL A 49 5.44 -6.25 7.87
N SER A 50 4.17 -6.58 7.63
CA SER A 50 3.33 -7.27 8.62
C SER A 50 3.83 -8.67 8.96
N SER A 51 4.37 -9.39 7.98
CA SER A 51 4.97 -10.71 8.17
C SER A 51 5.88 -11.11 7.00
N PRO A 52 6.80 -12.07 7.20
CA PRO A 52 7.57 -12.65 6.09
C PRO A 52 6.69 -13.29 5.01
N GLY A 53 5.52 -13.82 5.39
CA GLY A 53 4.54 -14.38 4.46
C GLY A 53 3.92 -13.32 3.57
N ASP A 54 3.51 -12.18 4.15
CA ASP A 54 2.97 -11.06 3.38
C ASP A 54 4.02 -10.44 2.45
N PHE A 55 5.25 -10.29 2.93
CA PHE A 55 6.35 -9.83 2.09
C PHE A 55 6.49 -10.71 0.84
N ARG A 56 6.56 -12.03 1.02
CA ARG A 56 6.68 -12.99 -0.09
C ARG A 56 5.46 -12.99 -1.02
N SER A 57 4.25 -12.88 -0.47
CA SER A 57 3.02 -12.78 -1.27
C SER A 57 3.01 -11.56 -2.16
N VAL A 58 3.33 -10.38 -1.59
CA VAL A 58 3.40 -9.12 -2.36
C VAL A 58 4.48 -9.21 -3.43
N GLN A 59 5.66 -9.74 -3.10
CA GLN A 59 6.74 -9.92 -4.06
C GLN A 59 6.36 -10.87 -5.22
N MET A 60 5.68 -11.97 -4.91
CA MET A 60 5.20 -12.91 -5.92
C MET A 60 4.20 -12.24 -6.87
N ILE A 61 3.23 -11.50 -6.34
CA ILE A 61 2.25 -10.76 -7.14
C ILE A 61 2.94 -9.72 -8.00
N ALA A 62 3.88 -8.94 -7.43
CA ALA A 62 4.64 -7.93 -8.16
C ALA A 62 5.46 -8.53 -9.32
N LYS A 63 5.93 -9.76 -9.16
CA LYS A 63 6.67 -10.48 -10.19
C LYS A 63 5.78 -10.96 -11.34
N GLU A 64 4.58 -11.41 -11.05
CA GLU A 64 3.71 -12.08 -12.03
C GLU A 64 2.72 -11.13 -12.73
N VAL A 65 2.20 -10.10 -12.04
CA VAL A 65 1.28 -9.12 -12.62
C VAL A 65 2.03 -8.13 -13.51
N LYS A 66 1.59 -7.95 -14.75
CA LYS A 66 2.26 -7.12 -15.76
C LYS A 66 1.43 -5.96 -16.31
N ASN A 67 0.10 -6.11 -16.34
CA ASN A 67 -0.81 -5.13 -16.97
C ASN A 67 -1.54 -4.25 -15.96
N SER A 68 -1.35 -4.48 -14.68
CA SER A 68 -1.79 -3.61 -13.58
C SER A 68 -0.60 -3.15 -12.77
N VAL A 69 -0.70 -1.98 -12.16
CA VAL A 69 0.31 -1.50 -11.19
C VAL A 69 0.10 -2.23 -9.87
N VAL A 70 1.12 -2.89 -9.35
CA VAL A 70 1.05 -3.51 -8.03
C VAL A 70 1.42 -2.49 -6.97
N CYS A 71 0.61 -2.42 -5.92
CA CYS A 71 0.75 -1.51 -4.80
C CYS A 71 0.96 -2.27 -3.49
N GLY A 72 1.75 -1.71 -2.60
CA GLY A 72 1.89 -2.20 -1.23
C GLY A 72 1.59 -1.10 -0.23
N LEU A 73 1.01 -1.50 0.92
CA LEU A 73 0.75 -0.60 2.04
C LEU A 73 1.98 -0.50 2.94
N SER A 74 2.24 0.69 3.45
CA SER A 74 3.23 0.96 4.50
C SER A 74 2.73 2.04 5.45
N ARG A 75 3.07 1.93 6.73
CA ARG A 75 2.95 3.09 7.62
C ARG A 75 3.97 4.14 7.22
N ALA A 76 3.80 5.37 7.68
CA ALA A 76 4.74 6.48 7.44
C ALA A 76 6.04 6.32 8.27
N LEU A 77 6.67 5.15 8.19
CA LEU A 77 7.90 4.77 8.88
C LEU A 77 8.91 4.23 7.86
N ALA A 78 10.17 4.61 7.99
CA ALA A 78 11.21 4.23 7.04
C ALA A 78 11.32 2.72 6.85
N GLY A 79 11.29 1.93 7.93
CA GLY A 79 11.39 0.47 7.86
C GLY A 79 10.21 -0.20 7.12
N ASP A 80 9.00 0.33 7.29
CA ASP A 80 7.81 -0.15 6.57
C ASP A 80 7.91 0.14 5.07
N ILE A 81 8.35 1.37 4.75
CA ILE A 81 8.55 1.81 3.37
C ILE A 81 9.66 1.01 2.69
N ASP A 82 10.74 0.72 3.41
CA ASP A 82 11.83 -0.11 2.90
C ASP A 82 11.36 -1.54 2.60
N ALA A 83 10.61 -2.16 3.51
CA ALA A 83 10.05 -3.49 3.28
C ALA A 83 9.10 -3.49 2.06
N CYS A 84 8.27 -2.46 1.93
CA CYS A 84 7.35 -2.29 0.80
C CYS A 84 8.12 -2.12 -0.51
N GLY A 85 9.09 -1.20 -0.55
CA GLY A 85 9.92 -0.96 -1.72
C GLY A 85 10.72 -2.19 -2.15
N GLN A 86 11.30 -2.92 -1.21
CA GLN A 86 12.04 -4.16 -1.49
C GLN A 86 11.14 -5.27 -2.05
N ALA A 87 9.95 -5.45 -1.49
CA ALA A 87 8.99 -6.45 -2.00
C ALA A 87 8.53 -6.14 -3.42
N LEU A 88 8.31 -4.86 -3.73
CA LEU A 88 7.78 -4.40 -5.01
C LEU A 88 8.84 -4.20 -6.10
N SER A 89 10.12 -4.09 -5.74
CA SER A 89 11.22 -3.75 -6.67
C SER A 89 11.45 -4.78 -7.79
N VAL A 90 10.82 -5.93 -7.73
CA VAL A 90 10.83 -6.94 -8.82
C VAL A 90 9.90 -6.56 -9.97
N ALA A 91 9.00 -5.59 -9.79
CA ALA A 91 8.14 -5.03 -10.83
C ALA A 91 8.81 -3.81 -11.49
N GLU A 92 8.55 -3.60 -12.78
CA GLU A 92 9.04 -2.40 -13.50
C GLU A 92 8.36 -1.12 -13.00
N GLN A 93 7.07 -1.21 -12.70
CA GLN A 93 6.26 -0.11 -12.19
C GLN A 93 5.46 -0.58 -10.99
N PHE A 94 5.53 0.16 -9.90
CA PHE A 94 4.79 -0.14 -8.69
C PHE A 94 4.45 1.14 -7.92
N ARG A 95 3.47 1.02 -7.04
CA ARG A 95 3.04 2.11 -6.15
C ARG A 95 3.36 1.77 -4.70
N ILE A 96 3.87 2.73 -3.97
CA ILE A 96 3.91 2.67 -2.50
C ILE A 96 2.76 3.51 -1.96
N HIS A 97 1.86 2.87 -1.19
CA HIS A 97 0.78 3.53 -0.48
C HIS A 97 1.18 3.69 0.99
N THR A 98 1.39 4.91 1.42
CA THR A 98 1.63 5.22 2.83
C THR A 98 0.49 6.02 3.42
N PHE A 99 0.28 5.90 4.73
CA PHE A 99 -0.78 6.60 5.42
C PHE A 99 -0.32 7.13 6.77
N ILE A 100 -0.99 8.18 7.23
CA ILE A 100 -0.75 8.78 8.54
C ILE A 100 -2.06 9.27 9.13
N ALA A 101 -2.24 9.06 10.45
CA ALA A 101 -3.40 9.58 11.16
C ALA A 101 -3.26 11.08 11.40
N THR A 102 -4.33 11.84 11.12
CA THR A 102 -4.35 13.32 11.22
C THR A 102 -5.39 13.87 12.20
N SER A 103 -6.30 13.02 12.74
CA SER A 103 -7.27 13.48 13.72
C SER A 103 -6.59 13.84 15.04
N GLU A 104 -7.13 14.83 15.75
CA GLU A 104 -6.61 15.28 17.05
C GLU A 104 -6.48 14.14 18.06
N ILE A 105 -7.47 13.24 18.10
CA ILE A 105 -7.47 12.08 18.99
C ILE A 105 -6.30 11.12 18.66
N HIS A 106 -6.07 10.85 17.37
CA HIS A 106 -5.00 9.94 16.96
C HIS A 106 -3.62 10.58 17.08
N VAL A 107 -3.49 11.86 16.75
CA VAL A 107 -2.25 12.62 16.88
C VAL A 107 -1.83 12.72 18.35
N GLY A 108 -2.75 13.13 19.24
CA GLY A 108 -2.46 13.27 20.67
C GLY A 108 -2.33 11.94 21.41
N ALA A 109 -3.29 11.03 21.24
CA ALA A 109 -3.37 9.78 22.02
C ALA A 109 -2.52 8.64 21.46
N LYS A 110 -2.47 8.49 20.13
CA LYS A 110 -1.82 7.35 19.46
C LYS A 110 -0.40 7.67 19.00
N LEU A 111 -0.19 8.81 18.35
CA LEU A 111 1.14 9.23 17.88
C LEU A 111 1.93 10.01 18.94
N ARG A 112 1.26 10.63 19.91
CA ARG A 112 1.86 11.50 20.93
C ARG A 112 2.74 12.60 20.33
N LYS A 113 2.27 13.23 19.25
CA LYS A 113 2.96 14.23 18.47
C LYS A 113 2.09 15.45 18.24
N SER A 114 2.71 16.58 17.89
CA SER A 114 2.02 17.76 17.40
C SER A 114 1.60 17.59 15.95
N HIS A 115 0.67 18.41 15.46
CA HIS A 115 0.28 18.44 14.04
C HIS A 115 1.46 18.74 13.13
N ASP A 116 2.36 19.66 13.52
CA ASP A 116 3.55 19.99 12.73
C ASP A 116 4.51 18.80 12.62
N GLU A 117 4.72 18.07 13.71
CA GLU A 117 5.51 16.83 13.68
C GLU A 117 4.88 15.75 12.79
N VAL A 118 3.56 15.66 12.72
CA VAL A 118 2.84 14.74 11.83
C VAL A 118 3.03 15.13 10.37
N VAL A 119 2.99 16.43 10.05
CA VAL A 119 3.29 16.92 8.70
C VAL A 119 4.74 16.61 8.31
N ASP A 120 5.69 16.84 9.20
CA ASP A 120 7.11 16.50 8.96
C ASP A 120 7.30 15.00 8.72
N MET A 121 6.62 14.16 9.49
CA MET A 121 6.61 12.70 9.28
C MET A 121 6.04 12.32 7.91
N ALA A 122 4.93 12.92 7.49
CA ALA A 122 4.31 12.66 6.20
C ALA A 122 5.26 13.05 5.05
N VAL A 123 5.88 14.23 5.13
CA VAL A 123 6.86 14.70 4.15
C VAL A 123 8.06 13.76 4.08
N ALA A 124 8.60 13.36 5.24
CA ALA A 124 9.73 12.44 5.29
C ALA A 124 9.37 11.07 4.69
N ALA A 125 8.18 10.54 4.99
CA ALA A 125 7.70 9.27 4.44
C ALA A 125 7.56 9.32 2.92
N VAL A 126 6.95 10.35 2.36
CA VAL A 126 6.82 10.53 0.91
C VAL A 126 8.19 10.65 0.24
N LYS A 127 9.10 11.46 0.80
CA LYS A 127 10.47 11.59 0.29
C LYS A 127 11.21 10.24 0.32
N HIS A 128 10.99 9.44 1.36
CA HIS A 128 11.61 8.12 1.49
C HIS A 128 11.03 7.13 0.46
N ALA A 129 9.71 7.07 0.31
CA ALA A 129 9.03 6.22 -0.67
C ALA A 129 9.46 6.58 -2.12
N ARG A 130 9.63 7.85 -2.40
CA ARG A 130 10.08 8.33 -3.73
C ARG A 130 11.52 7.98 -4.10
N LYS A 131 12.30 7.40 -3.19
CA LYS A 131 13.58 6.77 -3.54
C LYS A 131 13.41 5.45 -4.28
N TYR A 132 12.26 4.79 -4.12
CA TYR A 132 11.92 3.51 -4.75
C TYR A 132 11.09 3.67 -6.02
N THR A 133 10.14 4.61 -6.02
CA THR A 133 9.22 4.84 -7.12
C THR A 133 8.71 6.28 -7.13
N ASP A 134 8.42 6.81 -8.31
CA ASP A 134 7.76 8.11 -8.45
C ASP A 134 6.25 8.04 -8.15
N ASP A 135 5.66 6.84 -8.15
CA ASP A 135 4.23 6.62 -7.85
C ASP A 135 4.04 6.33 -6.35
N CYS A 136 3.82 7.39 -5.59
CA CYS A 136 3.57 7.34 -4.16
C CYS A 136 2.19 7.93 -3.84
N LEU A 137 1.35 7.16 -3.15
CA LEU A 137 0.07 7.60 -2.61
C LEU A 137 0.21 7.85 -1.11
N LEU A 138 -0.11 9.06 -0.67
CA LEU A 138 -0.26 9.39 0.76
C LEU A 138 -1.74 9.55 1.09
N TYR A 139 -2.23 8.77 2.04
CA TYR A 139 -3.57 8.85 2.58
C TYR A 139 -3.57 9.38 4.00
N THR A 140 -4.47 10.30 4.30
CA THR A 140 -4.63 10.86 5.66
C THR A 140 -5.93 10.36 6.27
N SER A 141 -5.85 9.84 7.50
CA SER A 141 -6.98 9.28 8.23
C SER A 141 -7.32 10.16 9.45
N PRO A 142 -8.60 10.38 9.79
CA PRO A 142 -9.77 9.83 9.13
C PRO A 142 -10.14 10.54 7.83
N SER A 143 -10.74 9.79 6.92
CA SER A 143 -11.41 10.34 5.76
C SER A 143 -12.82 10.79 6.14
N PRO A 144 -13.42 11.77 5.43
CA PRO A 144 -14.84 12.11 5.61
C PRO A 144 -15.80 10.93 5.38
N ARG A 145 -15.31 9.80 4.89
CA ARG A 145 -16.08 8.57 4.66
C ARG A 145 -15.85 7.51 5.75
N ASP A 146 -14.93 7.75 6.64
CA ASP A 146 -14.67 6.88 7.79
C ASP A 146 -15.55 7.35 8.96
#